data_f7bee09fe3f71ac9ead5dd3c900d024b
#
_entry.id   f7bee09fe3f71ac9ead5dd3c900d024b
#
_cell.length_a   1.000
_cell.length_b   1.000
_cell.length_c   1.000
_cell.angle_alpha   90.00
_cell.angle_beta   90.00
_cell.angle_gamma   90.00
#
_symmetry.space_group_name_H-M   'P 1'
#
loop_
_entity.id
_entity.type
_entity.pdbx_description
1 polymer ?
#
loop_
_entity_poly.entity_id
_entity_poly.type
_entity_poly.pdbx_seq_one_letter_code
_entity_poly.pdbx_strand_id
1 'polypeptide(L)'
;MNPVDLNNIRNITVSGRIASGTTTLASGLSKALGWKLLEGGELFKKIHKELGTSENEVASRPDKFDFDYEEKIKKMLKEGKHQIIQSHLSGFDAQNIPGVFKILVVCEDEGEDKTDIRIDRLVNRKGISIEEAKEEVKLREEGMLKKWRRLYAKGDENWVYWDKKYYDLIVNTFDHNAEESLEITLEALKVQ
;
A
#
# COMPACT_ATOMS: atom_id res chain seq x y z
N MET A 1 3.69 19.98 14.85
CA MET A 1 4.40 20.51 13.66
C MET A 1 3.36 20.96 12.67
N ASN A 2 3.53 22.11 12.02
CA ASN A 2 2.61 22.50 10.92
C ASN A 2 2.87 21.59 9.71
N PRO A 3 1.81 21.19 8.98
CA PRO A 3 1.99 20.38 7.77
C PRO A 3 2.84 21.11 6.73
N VAL A 4 3.79 20.39 6.13
CA VAL A 4 4.60 20.91 5.02
C VAL A 4 3.73 21.00 3.77
N ASP A 5 3.65 22.17 3.15
CA ASP A 5 2.99 22.33 1.84
C ASP A 5 3.94 21.91 0.72
N LEU A 6 3.49 21.03 -0.15
CA LEU A 6 4.22 20.57 -1.33
C LEU A 6 3.62 21.19 -2.59
N ASN A 7 4.48 21.62 -3.52
CA ASN A 7 4.00 22.25 -4.75
C ASN A 7 3.23 21.24 -5.62
N ASN A 8 1.97 21.56 -5.92
CA ASN A 8 1.06 20.73 -6.71
C ASN A 8 0.74 19.32 -6.13
N ILE A 9 1.19 18.98 -4.92
CA ILE A 9 0.87 17.72 -4.26
C ILE A 9 0.02 17.99 -3.03
N ARG A 10 -1.20 17.49 -3.04
CA ARG A 10 -2.16 17.62 -1.94
C ARG A 10 -2.17 16.41 -1.02
N ASN A 11 -2.02 15.22 -1.60
CA ASN A 11 -2.06 13.94 -0.90
C ASN A 11 -1.01 12.97 -1.48
N ILE A 12 -0.65 11.97 -0.71
CA ILE A 12 0.27 10.91 -1.11
C ILE A 12 -0.41 9.57 -0.91
N THR A 13 -0.24 8.64 -1.86
CA THR A 13 -0.58 7.24 -1.66
C THR A 13 0.68 6.39 -1.61
N VAL A 14 0.69 5.39 -0.72
CA VAL A 14 1.78 4.43 -0.59
C VAL A 14 1.21 3.03 -0.73
N SER A 15 1.53 2.37 -1.82
CA SER A 15 1.07 1.02 -2.17
C SER A 15 2.23 0.06 -2.31
N GLY A 16 1.96 -1.23 -2.23
CA GLY A 16 2.96 -2.28 -2.41
C GLY A 16 2.42 -3.63 -1.98
N ARG A 17 3.19 -4.66 -2.26
CA ARG A 17 2.89 -6.04 -1.86
C ARG A 17 3.07 -6.23 -0.34
N ILE A 18 2.59 -7.35 0.18
CA ILE A 18 2.69 -7.69 1.61
C ILE A 18 4.17 -7.65 2.04
N ALA A 19 4.45 -6.96 3.14
CA ALA A 19 5.77 -6.83 3.74
C ALA A 19 6.86 -6.19 2.84
N SER A 20 6.48 -5.44 1.79
CA SER A 20 7.43 -4.69 0.96
C SER A 20 8.02 -3.44 1.65
N GLY A 21 7.50 -3.01 2.81
CA GLY A 21 8.00 -1.83 3.54
C GLY A 21 7.06 -0.62 3.51
N THR A 22 5.87 -0.73 2.91
CA THR A 22 4.90 0.36 2.76
C THR A 22 4.56 1.10 4.06
N THR A 23 4.31 0.36 5.16
CA THR A 23 3.96 0.96 6.45
C THR A 23 5.10 1.78 7.04
N THR A 24 6.33 1.28 6.91
CA THR A 24 7.54 1.96 7.40
C THR A 24 7.73 3.28 6.66
N LEU A 25 7.67 3.27 5.33
CA LEU A 25 7.81 4.47 4.51
C LEU A 25 6.68 5.46 4.77
N ALA A 26 5.42 5.01 4.80
CA ALA A 26 4.27 5.89 5.05
C ALA A 26 4.34 6.55 6.43
N SER A 27 4.78 5.83 7.47
CA SER A 27 5.00 6.37 8.81
C SER A 27 6.13 7.40 8.84
N GLY A 28 7.24 7.12 8.15
CA GLY A 28 8.36 8.07 8.00
C GLY A 28 7.92 9.36 7.33
N LEU A 29 7.21 9.27 6.21
CA LEU A 29 6.65 10.43 5.50
C LEU A 29 5.67 11.24 6.35
N SER A 30 4.79 10.56 7.10
CA SER A 30 3.84 11.22 7.99
C SER A 30 4.55 12.07 9.04
N LYS A 31 5.62 11.54 9.62
CA LYS A 31 6.44 12.26 10.61
C LYS A 31 7.19 13.42 9.97
N ALA A 32 7.82 13.21 8.82
CA ALA A 32 8.62 14.23 8.14
C ALA A 32 7.76 15.40 7.63
N LEU A 33 6.58 15.10 7.07
CA LEU A 33 5.70 16.11 6.48
C LEU A 33 4.69 16.69 7.46
N GLY A 34 4.48 16.09 8.63
CA GLY A 34 3.40 16.45 9.55
C GLY A 34 2.01 16.15 8.97
N TRP A 35 1.92 15.21 8.00
CA TRP A 35 0.67 14.84 7.34
C TRP A 35 -0.03 13.69 8.04
N LYS A 36 -1.37 13.66 7.94
CA LYS A 36 -2.18 12.61 8.54
C LYS A 36 -1.99 11.29 7.79
N LEU A 37 -1.60 10.23 8.52
CA LEU A 37 -1.52 8.87 7.99
C LEU A 37 -2.86 8.14 8.18
N LEU A 38 -3.32 7.46 7.12
CA LEU A 38 -4.37 6.45 7.14
C LEU A 38 -3.78 5.10 6.69
N GLU A 39 -3.77 4.14 7.60
CA GLU A 39 -3.34 2.77 7.32
C GLU A 39 -4.55 1.90 6.97
N GLY A 40 -4.64 1.47 5.71
CA GLY A 40 -5.74 0.64 5.23
C GLY A 40 -5.82 -0.72 5.93
N GLY A 41 -4.67 -1.31 6.25
CA GLY A 41 -4.61 -2.57 6.97
C GLY A 41 -5.35 -2.55 8.32
N GLU A 42 -5.24 -1.46 9.08
CA GLU A 42 -5.93 -1.33 10.37
C GLU A 42 -7.46 -1.27 10.21
N LEU A 43 -7.94 -0.59 9.17
CA LEU A 43 -9.38 -0.58 8.89
C LEU A 43 -9.90 -1.96 8.48
N PHE A 44 -9.15 -2.69 7.63
CA PHE A 44 -9.53 -4.04 7.24
C PHE A 44 -9.47 -5.04 8.40
N LYS A 45 -8.50 -4.94 9.30
CA LYS A 45 -8.47 -5.73 10.54
C LYS A 45 -9.73 -5.53 11.37
N LYS A 46 -10.17 -4.28 11.52
CA LYS A 46 -11.41 -3.97 12.25
C LYS A 46 -12.63 -4.60 11.58
N ILE A 47 -12.74 -4.50 10.26
CA ILE A 47 -13.84 -5.12 9.49
C ILE A 47 -13.84 -6.64 9.66
N HIS A 48 -12.69 -7.30 9.50
CA HIS A 48 -12.58 -8.75 9.69
C HIS A 48 -12.96 -9.18 11.10
N LYS A 49 -12.53 -8.42 12.11
CA LYS A 49 -12.93 -8.66 13.51
C LYS A 49 -14.45 -8.56 13.71
N GLU A 50 -15.09 -7.55 13.13
CA GLU A 50 -16.55 -7.36 13.19
C GLU A 50 -17.31 -8.49 12.47
N LEU A 51 -16.75 -9.03 11.39
CA LEU A 51 -17.32 -10.14 10.62
C LEU A 51 -16.99 -11.52 11.21
N GLY A 52 -16.08 -11.60 12.21
CA GLY A 52 -15.61 -12.88 12.74
C GLY A 52 -14.78 -13.70 11.75
N THR A 53 -14.13 -13.05 10.78
CA THR A 53 -13.30 -13.68 9.75
C THR A 53 -11.82 -13.32 9.91
N SER A 54 -10.93 -14.08 9.26
CA SER A 54 -9.49 -13.84 9.24
C SER A 54 -9.08 -12.87 8.11
N GLU A 55 -8.02 -12.09 8.32
CA GLU A 55 -7.39 -11.28 7.26
C GLU A 55 -6.94 -12.13 6.05
N ASN A 56 -6.69 -13.42 6.26
CA ASN A 56 -6.30 -14.36 5.20
C ASN A 56 -7.50 -14.78 4.33
N GLU A 57 -8.73 -14.54 4.80
CA GLU A 57 -9.97 -14.90 4.11
C GLU A 57 -10.49 -13.74 3.23
N VAL A 58 -9.60 -13.13 2.44
CA VAL A 58 -9.96 -11.99 1.57
C VAL A 58 -11.13 -12.34 0.64
N ALA A 59 -11.17 -13.58 0.13
CA ALA A 59 -12.18 -14.04 -0.81
C ALA A 59 -13.60 -14.11 -0.19
N SER A 60 -13.71 -14.37 1.11
CA SER A 60 -15.01 -14.51 1.82
C SER A 60 -15.62 -13.16 2.20
N ARG A 61 -14.82 -12.07 2.23
CA ARG A 61 -15.32 -10.73 2.53
C ARG A 61 -16.29 -10.27 1.44
N PRO A 62 -17.49 -9.77 1.80
CA PRO A 62 -18.45 -9.26 0.80
C PRO A 62 -17.86 -8.14 -0.04
N ASP A 63 -18.12 -8.15 -1.36
CA ASP A 63 -17.60 -7.16 -2.33
C ASP A 63 -17.96 -5.72 -1.95
N LYS A 64 -19.13 -5.53 -1.34
CA LYS A 64 -19.59 -4.23 -0.87
C LYS A 64 -18.55 -3.53 0.04
N PHE A 65 -17.83 -4.29 0.89
CA PHE A 65 -16.82 -3.69 1.75
C PHE A 65 -15.62 -3.14 0.96
N ASP A 66 -15.22 -3.85 -0.10
CA ASP A 66 -14.14 -3.35 -0.98
C ASP A 66 -14.61 -2.08 -1.68
N PHE A 67 -15.82 -2.07 -2.28
CA PHE A 67 -16.35 -0.87 -2.94
C PHE A 67 -16.53 0.31 -1.99
N ASP A 68 -17.13 0.12 -0.82
CA ASP A 68 -17.34 1.18 0.16
C ASP A 68 -16.00 1.76 0.66
N TYR A 69 -14.98 0.89 0.81
CA TYR A 69 -13.64 1.31 1.21
C TYR A 69 -12.97 2.15 0.13
N GLU A 70 -12.93 1.66 -1.12
CA GLU A 70 -12.28 2.36 -2.23
C GLU A 70 -12.99 3.69 -2.56
N GLU A 71 -14.31 3.75 -2.49
CA GLU A 71 -15.07 5.01 -2.63
C GLU A 71 -14.71 6.01 -1.51
N LYS A 72 -14.55 5.54 -0.28
CA LYS A 72 -14.10 6.39 0.83
C LYS A 72 -12.69 6.92 0.59
N ILE A 73 -11.76 6.08 0.14
CA ILE A 73 -10.39 6.50 -0.22
C ILE A 73 -10.41 7.55 -1.32
N LYS A 74 -11.12 7.31 -2.41
CA LYS A 74 -11.25 8.26 -3.53
C LYS A 74 -11.85 9.59 -3.09
N LYS A 75 -12.87 9.56 -2.23
CA LYS A 75 -13.47 10.78 -1.65
C LYS A 75 -12.43 11.54 -0.81
N MET A 76 -11.71 10.86 0.08
CA MET A 76 -10.67 11.49 0.90
C MET A 76 -9.57 12.13 0.05
N LEU A 77 -9.12 11.45 -1.02
CA LEU A 77 -8.10 11.97 -1.94
C LEU A 77 -8.59 13.18 -2.75
N LYS A 78 -9.87 13.22 -3.11
CA LYS A 78 -10.47 14.35 -3.85
C LYS A 78 -10.72 15.59 -2.99
N GLU A 79 -11.25 15.39 -1.79
CA GLU A 79 -11.73 16.47 -0.92
C GLU A 79 -10.68 16.94 0.09
N GLY A 80 -9.80 16.02 0.53
CA GLY A 80 -8.79 16.28 1.55
C GLY A 80 -7.48 16.86 1.02
N LYS A 81 -6.65 17.30 1.97
CA LYS A 81 -5.24 17.61 1.73
C LYS A 81 -4.38 17.21 2.94
N HIS A 82 -3.07 17.11 2.73
CA HIS A 82 -2.10 16.71 3.75
C HIS A 82 -2.40 15.32 4.33
N GLN A 83 -2.76 14.38 3.46
CA GLN A 83 -3.03 13.00 3.84
C GLN A 83 -2.06 12.05 3.14
N ILE A 84 -1.60 11.04 3.88
CA ILE A 84 -0.87 9.89 3.37
C ILE A 84 -1.79 8.69 3.54
N ILE A 85 -2.13 8.03 2.45
CA ILE A 85 -2.99 6.85 2.45
C ILE A 85 -2.16 5.64 2.07
N GLN A 86 -1.94 4.75 3.04
CA GLN A 86 -1.23 3.49 2.83
C GLN A 86 -2.24 2.35 2.68
N SER A 87 -2.35 1.82 1.46
CA SER A 87 -3.20 0.68 1.13
C SER A 87 -2.71 0.02 -0.15
N HIS A 88 -3.01 -1.27 -0.34
CA HIS A 88 -2.60 -1.99 -1.55
C HIS A 88 -3.09 -1.33 -2.84
N LEU A 89 -4.37 -0.90 -2.89
CA LEU A 89 -5.00 -0.31 -4.07
C LEU A 89 -4.91 1.22 -4.13
N SER A 90 -4.45 1.91 -3.08
CA SER A 90 -4.58 3.38 -3.01
C SER A 90 -3.93 4.13 -4.18
N GLY A 91 -2.81 3.65 -4.73
CA GLY A 91 -2.20 4.21 -5.92
C GLY A 91 -3.01 3.94 -7.20
N PHE A 92 -3.58 2.74 -7.31
CA PHE A 92 -4.50 2.40 -8.40
C PHE A 92 -5.78 3.24 -8.32
N ASP A 93 -6.38 3.42 -7.15
CA ASP A 93 -7.58 4.23 -6.94
C ASP A 93 -7.36 5.72 -7.17
N ALA A 94 -6.14 6.19 -6.98
CA ALA A 94 -5.75 7.57 -7.20
C ALA A 94 -5.57 7.94 -8.69
N GLN A 95 -5.78 7.00 -9.61
CA GLN A 95 -5.71 7.30 -11.04
C GLN A 95 -6.66 8.45 -11.40
N ASN A 96 -6.15 9.44 -12.12
CA ASN A 96 -6.90 10.62 -12.56
C ASN A 96 -7.42 11.54 -11.43
N ILE A 97 -6.90 11.44 -10.20
CA ILE A 97 -7.18 12.40 -9.13
C ILE A 97 -6.03 13.42 -9.08
N PRO A 98 -6.27 14.69 -9.44
CA PRO A 98 -5.23 15.71 -9.46
C PRO A 98 -4.64 15.96 -8.07
N GLY A 99 -3.33 16.20 -8.02
CA GLY A 99 -2.63 16.54 -6.78
C GLY A 99 -2.39 15.34 -5.85
N VAL A 100 -2.49 14.12 -6.35
CA VAL A 100 -2.10 12.92 -5.61
C VAL A 100 -0.79 12.37 -6.18
N PHE A 101 0.23 12.26 -5.32
CA PHE A 101 1.50 11.63 -5.65
C PHE A 101 1.45 10.15 -5.25
N LYS A 102 1.67 9.26 -6.22
CA LYS A 102 1.48 7.82 -6.05
C LYS A 102 2.82 7.10 -5.95
N ILE A 103 3.05 6.42 -4.82
CA ILE A 103 4.29 5.70 -4.53
C ILE A 103 4.01 4.20 -4.52
N LEU A 104 4.81 3.44 -5.27
CA LEU A 104 4.88 1.99 -5.17
C LEU A 104 6.15 1.58 -4.43
N VAL A 105 5.99 0.80 -3.38
CA VAL A 105 7.10 0.19 -2.65
C VAL A 105 7.25 -1.26 -3.10
N VAL A 106 8.41 -1.58 -3.65
CA VAL A 106 8.77 -2.93 -4.11
C VAL A 106 9.92 -3.51 -3.28
N CYS A 107 10.15 -4.81 -3.40
CA CYS A 107 11.33 -5.51 -2.90
C CYS A 107 11.79 -6.42 -4.04
N GLU A 108 12.53 -5.85 -5.00
CA GLU A 108 12.91 -6.50 -6.26
C GLU A 108 14.42 -6.46 -6.45
N ASP A 109 14.96 -7.51 -7.05
CA ASP A 109 16.33 -7.59 -7.54
C ASP A 109 16.30 -7.97 -9.01
N GLU A 110 16.92 -7.17 -9.87
CA GLU A 110 16.87 -7.32 -11.34
C GLU A 110 15.43 -7.43 -11.91
N GLY A 111 14.47 -6.81 -11.23
CA GLY A 111 13.05 -6.83 -11.61
C GLY A 111 12.26 -8.03 -11.09
N GLU A 112 12.89 -8.96 -10.37
CA GLU A 112 12.24 -10.10 -9.74
C GLU A 112 11.89 -9.81 -8.28
N ASP A 113 10.65 -10.13 -7.89
CA ASP A 113 10.19 -9.98 -6.51
C ASP A 113 10.93 -10.91 -5.54
N LYS A 114 11.52 -10.36 -4.51
CA LYS A 114 12.18 -11.11 -3.43
C LYS A 114 11.18 -11.50 -2.35
N THR A 115 10.32 -12.45 -2.69
CA THR A 115 9.27 -12.96 -1.80
C THR A 115 9.83 -13.52 -0.49
N ASP A 116 10.98 -14.18 -0.52
CA ASP A 116 11.69 -14.71 0.65
C ASP A 116 12.06 -13.61 1.66
N ILE A 117 12.61 -12.48 1.19
CA ILE A 117 12.91 -11.32 2.05
C ILE A 117 11.63 -10.74 2.66
N ARG A 118 10.55 -10.66 1.89
CA ARG A 118 9.26 -10.18 2.39
C ARG A 118 8.67 -11.13 3.45
N ILE A 119 8.86 -12.44 3.28
CA ILE A 119 8.49 -13.46 4.26
C ILE A 119 9.30 -13.27 5.55
N ASP A 120 10.62 -13.13 5.48
CA ASP A 120 11.48 -12.90 6.64
C ASP A 120 11.07 -11.63 7.41
N ARG A 121 10.74 -10.56 6.70
CA ARG A 121 10.21 -9.33 7.31
C ARG A 121 8.88 -9.57 8.04
N LEU A 122 8.02 -10.43 7.49
CA LEU A 122 6.74 -10.78 8.12
C LEU A 122 6.95 -11.62 9.38
N VAL A 123 7.84 -12.63 9.33
CA VAL A 123 8.28 -13.42 10.47
C VAL A 123 8.76 -12.53 11.61
N ASN A 124 9.71 -11.64 11.31
CA ASN A 124 10.29 -10.73 12.30
C ASN A 124 9.26 -9.77 12.91
N ARG A 125 8.30 -9.29 12.10
CA ARG A 125 7.27 -8.35 12.56
C ARG A 125 6.20 -9.01 13.42
N LYS A 126 5.80 -10.26 13.10
CA LYS A 126 4.68 -10.96 13.75
C LYS A 126 5.13 -11.99 14.79
N GLY A 127 6.39 -12.44 14.78
CA GLY A 127 6.88 -13.52 15.63
C GLY A 127 6.27 -14.89 15.29
N ILE A 128 5.93 -15.11 14.01
CA ILE A 128 5.37 -16.37 13.49
C ILE A 128 6.45 -17.21 12.81
N SER A 129 6.17 -18.49 12.55
CA SER A 129 7.08 -19.36 11.80
C SER A 129 7.19 -18.94 10.32
N ILE A 130 8.24 -19.43 9.65
CA ILE A 130 8.46 -19.19 8.22
C ILE A 130 7.32 -19.82 7.41
N GLU A 131 6.86 -21.01 7.79
CA GLU A 131 5.77 -21.74 7.15
C GLU A 131 4.46 -20.95 7.23
N GLU A 132 4.13 -20.44 8.42
CA GLU A 132 2.93 -19.59 8.62
C GLU A 132 3.02 -18.29 7.80
N ALA A 133 4.21 -17.66 7.74
CA ALA A 133 4.41 -16.45 6.96
C ALA A 133 4.27 -16.70 5.45
N LYS A 134 4.82 -17.82 4.92
CA LYS A 134 4.67 -18.24 3.53
C LYS A 134 3.21 -18.45 3.17
N GLU A 135 2.50 -19.20 3.99
CA GLU A 135 1.08 -19.46 3.77
C GLU A 135 0.25 -18.18 3.83
N GLU A 136 0.50 -17.29 4.79
CA GLU A 136 -0.18 -15.99 4.88
C GLU A 136 0.04 -15.13 3.63
N VAL A 137 1.29 -14.99 3.17
CA VAL A 137 1.62 -14.18 1.98
C VAL A 137 0.90 -14.76 0.76
N LYS A 138 0.98 -16.08 0.56
CA LYS A 138 0.34 -16.77 -0.57
C LYS A 138 -1.17 -16.58 -0.57
N LEU A 139 -1.84 -16.98 0.51
CA LEU A 139 -3.32 -16.92 0.60
C LEU A 139 -3.85 -15.51 0.42
N ARG A 140 -3.20 -14.52 1.03
CA ARG A 140 -3.64 -13.13 0.92
C ARG A 140 -3.41 -12.56 -0.47
N GLU A 141 -2.23 -12.75 -1.07
CA GLU A 141 -1.95 -12.21 -2.41
C GLU A 141 -2.81 -12.89 -3.48
N GLU A 142 -2.96 -14.22 -3.45
CA GLU A 142 -3.84 -14.93 -4.37
C GLU A 142 -5.31 -14.51 -4.21
N GLY A 143 -5.78 -14.41 -2.96
CA GLY A 143 -7.13 -13.98 -2.64
C GLY A 143 -7.43 -12.56 -3.10
N MET A 144 -6.49 -11.62 -2.85
CA MET A 144 -6.59 -10.23 -3.31
C MET A 144 -6.60 -10.15 -4.84
N LEU A 145 -5.65 -10.79 -5.52
CA LEU A 145 -5.58 -10.76 -6.98
C LEU A 145 -6.85 -11.34 -7.62
N LYS A 146 -7.28 -12.53 -7.20
CA LYS A 146 -8.49 -13.17 -7.73
C LYS A 146 -9.71 -12.25 -7.58
N LYS A 147 -9.88 -11.65 -6.40
CA LYS A 147 -11.01 -10.78 -6.10
C LYS A 147 -10.95 -9.47 -6.90
N TRP A 148 -9.82 -8.79 -6.86
CA TRP A 148 -9.68 -7.46 -7.47
C TRP A 148 -9.61 -7.50 -8.99
N ARG A 149 -9.06 -8.56 -9.61
CA ARG A 149 -9.17 -8.81 -11.05
C ARG A 149 -10.63 -8.85 -11.48
N ARG A 150 -11.47 -9.55 -10.73
CA ARG A 150 -12.91 -9.62 -10.99
C ARG A 150 -13.59 -8.25 -10.79
N LEU A 151 -13.28 -7.55 -9.70
CA LEU A 151 -13.97 -6.30 -9.33
C LEU A 151 -13.52 -5.11 -10.17
N TYR A 152 -12.22 -4.99 -10.46
CA TYR A 152 -11.62 -3.76 -10.99
C TYR A 152 -10.97 -3.91 -12.36
N ALA A 153 -10.68 -5.12 -12.80
CA ALA A 153 -9.97 -5.39 -14.04
C ALA A 153 -10.76 -6.27 -15.03
N LYS A 154 -12.07 -6.43 -14.86
CA LYS A 154 -12.96 -7.22 -15.74
C LYS A 154 -12.49 -8.66 -15.94
N GLY A 155 -11.77 -9.23 -14.97
CA GLY A 155 -11.22 -10.59 -15.02
C GLY A 155 -9.89 -10.72 -15.78
N ASP A 156 -9.20 -9.63 -16.11
CA ASP A 156 -7.89 -9.70 -16.75
C ASP A 156 -6.87 -10.39 -15.82
N GLU A 157 -6.43 -11.59 -16.22
CA GLU A 157 -5.48 -12.42 -15.47
C GLU A 157 -4.07 -11.82 -15.41
N ASN A 158 -3.73 -10.87 -16.30
CA ASN A 158 -2.44 -10.19 -16.29
C ASN A 158 -2.44 -8.93 -15.44
N TRP A 159 -3.61 -8.45 -15.03
CA TRP A 159 -3.69 -7.25 -14.20
C TRP A 159 -3.12 -7.49 -12.81
N VAL A 160 -2.30 -6.55 -12.37
CA VAL A 160 -1.77 -6.47 -11.01
C VAL A 160 -1.85 -5.03 -10.51
N TYR A 161 -2.22 -4.85 -9.23
CA TYR A 161 -2.32 -3.51 -8.64
C TYR A 161 -0.97 -2.82 -8.45
N TRP A 162 0.12 -3.59 -8.48
CA TRP A 162 1.49 -3.09 -8.41
C TRP A 162 2.15 -2.88 -9.77
N ASP A 163 1.39 -2.79 -10.85
CA ASP A 163 1.94 -2.41 -12.15
C ASP A 163 2.51 -0.98 -12.07
N LYS A 164 3.81 -0.86 -12.34
CA LYS A 164 4.58 0.38 -12.20
C LYS A 164 3.95 1.57 -12.95
N LYS A 165 3.19 1.31 -14.01
CA LYS A 165 2.48 2.36 -14.79
C LYS A 165 1.44 3.17 -13.98
N TYR A 166 0.99 2.68 -12.83
CA TYR A 166 0.03 3.38 -11.99
C TYR A 166 0.66 4.38 -11.01
N TYR A 167 1.99 4.46 -10.95
CA TYR A 167 2.72 5.16 -9.91
C TYR A 167 3.67 6.21 -10.45
N ASP A 168 3.88 7.27 -9.67
CA ASP A 168 4.77 8.38 -10.01
C ASP A 168 6.20 8.13 -9.51
N LEU A 169 6.35 7.33 -8.45
CA LEU A 169 7.63 6.94 -7.86
C LEU A 169 7.63 5.46 -7.48
N ILE A 170 8.72 4.78 -7.81
CA ILE A 170 8.99 3.40 -7.36
C ILE A 170 10.13 3.44 -6.34
N VAL A 171 9.89 2.91 -5.14
CA VAL A 171 10.90 2.80 -4.08
C VAL A 171 11.23 1.32 -3.86
N ASN A 172 12.46 0.94 -4.15
CA ASN A 172 12.93 -0.44 -4.00
C ASN A 172 13.60 -0.64 -2.63
N THR A 173 12.98 -1.42 -1.77
CA THR A 173 13.48 -1.70 -0.41
C THR A 173 14.40 -2.93 -0.35
N PHE A 174 14.73 -3.52 -1.48
CA PHE A 174 15.82 -4.50 -1.58
C PHE A 174 17.17 -3.77 -1.52
N ASP A 175 17.30 -2.69 -2.28
CA ASP A 175 18.53 -1.92 -2.42
C ASP A 175 18.72 -0.85 -1.32
N HIS A 176 17.62 -0.46 -0.63
CA HIS A 176 17.60 0.66 0.28
C HIS A 176 16.97 0.28 1.63
N ASN A 177 17.60 0.71 2.71
CA ASN A 177 17.03 0.62 4.06
C ASN A 177 15.89 1.64 4.26
N ALA A 178 15.31 1.67 5.46
CA ALA A 178 14.15 2.53 5.75
C ALA A 178 14.46 4.04 5.67
N GLU A 179 15.67 4.45 6.09
CA GLU A 179 16.11 5.84 6.08
C GLU A 179 16.39 6.31 4.64
N GLU A 180 17.15 5.54 3.89
CA GLU A 180 17.45 5.78 2.47
C GLU A 180 16.16 5.83 1.62
N SER A 181 15.23 4.90 1.86
CA SER A 181 13.92 4.89 1.18
C SER A 181 13.10 6.16 1.47
N LEU A 182 13.17 6.67 2.69
CA LEU A 182 12.53 7.93 3.08
C LEU A 182 13.21 9.12 2.39
N GLU A 183 14.55 9.19 2.41
CA GLU A 183 15.32 10.27 1.77
C GLU A 183 15.02 10.35 0.27
N ILE A 184 15.12 9.24 -0.45
CA ILE A 184 14.77 9.17 -1.89
C ILE A 184 13.37 9.71 -2.14
N THR A 185 12.43 9.36 -1.28
CA THR A 185 11.04 9.80 -1.43
C THR A 185 10.90 11.31 -1.16
N LEU A 186 11.54 11.83 -0.11
CA LEU A 186 11.52 13.27 0.20
C LEU A 186 12.18 14.10 -0.90
N GLU A 187 13.29 13.62 -1.48
CA GLU A 187 13.93 14.25 -2.64
C GLU A 187 12.99 14.30 -3.85
N ALA A 188 12.31 13.20 -4.16
CA ALA A 188 11.34 13.14 -5.26
C ALA A 188 10.15 14.09 -5.04
N LEU A 189 9.72 14.28 -3.79
CA LEU A 189 8.69 15.24 -3.40
C LEU A 189 9.21 16.69 -3.35
N LYS A 190 10.53 16.92 -3.54
CA LYS A 190 11.20 18.22 -3.44
C LYS A 190 10.96 18.89 -2.08
N VAL A 191 11.02 18.12 -1.01
CA VAL A 191 11.03 18.63 0.36
C VAL A 191 12.42 19.19 0.65
N GLN A 192 12.48 20.46 1.00
CA GLN A 192 13.71 21.14 1.43
C GLN A 192 13.87 21.09 2.93
#